data_acb9249cd126fd541846e3939742ba0b
#
_entry.id   acb9249cd126fd541846e3939742ba0b
#
_cell.length_a   1.000
_cell.length_b   1.000
_cell.length_c   1.000
_cell.angle_alpha   90.00
_cell.angle_beta   90.00
_cell.angle_gamma   90.00
#
_symmetry.space_group_name_H-M   'P 1'
#
loop_
_entity.id
_entity.type
_entity.pdbx_description
1 polymer ?
#
loop_
_entity_poly.entity_id
_entity_poly.type
_entity_poly.pdbx_seq_one_letter_code
_entity_poly.pdbx_strand_id
1 'polypeptide(L)'
;MDLIIITGLSGAGKSRVVDALEDIGYFCVDNMPPKLMPTFAQLLLNSRERRDKVAIVTDIRVGGSFGDLFNALVELREMNCSPKILFVDASDDVLIRRYKETRRKHPLLEKYNGSITEALAAEREILEPAKSIADYIIDSSYMTPTECKNRVCEMFMENPRNALKVHCISFGFKYGIPNDSDLLFDVRCLPNPFYVSELKEHTGLEAPVKDYVLKWEEAQGLAAKLCDLMDYLIPLYNKEGKSQLVISVGCTGGRHRSVVFAQLLKEHLDKLGCIATVHHRDMKK
;
A
#
# COMPACT_ATOMS: atom_id res chain seq x y z
N MET A 1 21.53 -5.32 8.18
CA MET A 1 20.75 -4.11 8.54
C MET A 1 19.56 -4.04 7.60
N ASP A 2 18.36 -4.04 8.16
CA ASP A 2 17.11 -3.84 7.42
C ASP A 2 16.90 -2.33 7.24
N LEU A 3 17.07 -1.83 6.02
CA LEU A 3 17.03 -0.41 5.70
C LEU A 3 15.82 -0.11 4.83
N ILE A 4 14.93 0.76 5.31
CA ILE A 4 13.77 1.24 4.58
C ILE A 4 13.98 2.71 4.22
N ILE A 5 13.81 3.04 2.93
CA ILE A 5 13.79 4.42 2.46
C ILE A 5 12.35 4.80 2.18
N ILE A 6 11.84 5.79 2.90
CA ILE A 6 10.47 6.28 2.80
C ILE A 6 10.47 7.55 1.97
N THR A 7 9.70 7.55 0.90
CA THR A 7 9.44 8.74 0.09
C THR A 7 7.96 8.79 -0.31
N GLY A 8 7.54 9.80 -1.06
CA GLY A 8 6.16 9.92 -1.54
C GLY A 8 5.62 11.34 -1.38
N LEU A 9 4.37 11.51 -1.79
CA LEU A 9 3.73 12.81 -1.90
C LEU A 9 3.63 13.56 -0.57
N SER A 10 3.73 14.87 -0.66
CA SER A 10 3.47 15.77 0.47
C SER A 10 2.03 15.66 0.92
N GLY A 11 1.82 15.49 2.23
CA GLY A 11 0.48 15.30 2.79
C GLY A 11 -0.05 13.86 2.67
N ALA A 12 0.68 12.94 2.00
CA ALA A 12 0.27 11.54 1.89
C ALA A 12 0.35 10.75 3.20
N GLY A 13 1.00 11.28 4.24
CA GLY A 13 1.02 10.65 5.56
C GLY A 13 2.35 9.98 5.93
N LYS A 14 3.47 10.36 5.32
CA LYS A 14 4.81 9.84 5.66
C LYS A 14 5.10 9.83 7.16
N SER A 15 4.74 10.89 7.89
CA SER A 15 4.94 10.95 9.35
C SER A 15 4.20 9.82 10.09
N ARG A 16 3.01 9.42 9.63
CA ARG A 16 2.27 8.29 10.22
C ARG A 16 2.96 6.95 9.98
N VAL A 17 3.60 6.82 8.81
CA VAL A 17 4.41 5.65 8.49
C VAL A 17 5.64 5.60 9.38
N VAL A 18 6.28 6.74 9.64
CA VAL A 18 7.42 6.85 10.57
C VAL A 18 7.00 6.44 11.98
N ASP A 19 5.91 7.04 12.52
CA ASP A 19 5.37 6.69 13.84
C ASP A 19 5.15 5.17 13.97
N ALA A 20 4.57 4.55 12.93
CA ALA A 20 4.30 3.11 12.91
C ALA A 20 5.57 2.26 12.86
N LEU A 21 6.60 2.68 12.14
CA LEU A 21 7.89 1.99 12.07
C LEU A 21 8.66 2.11 13.38
N GLU A 22 8.62 3.27 14.05
CA GLU A 22 9.19 3.46 15.39
C GLU A 22 8.55 2.51 16.40
N ASP A 23 7.22 2.35 16.37
CA ASP A 23 6.49 1.44 17.23
C ASP A 23 6.89 -0.04 17.09
N ILE A 24 7.42 -0.44 15.93
CA ILE A 24 7.93 -1.80 15.66
C ILE A 24 9.46 -1.90 15.72
N GLY A 25 10.10 -0.85 16.29
CA GLY A 25 11.52 -0.86 16.63
C GLY A 25 12.49 -0.39 15.55
N TYR A 26 12.02 0.29 14.52
CA TYR A 26 12.92 0.96 13.57
C TYR A 26 13.49 2.25 14.17
N PHE A 27 14.77 2.46 13.95
CA PHE A 27 15.40 3.77 14.17
C PHE A 27 15.10 4.66 12.96
N CYS A 28 14.25 5.66 13.16
CA CYS A 28 13.78 6.53 12.10
C CYS A 28 14.58 7.83 12.03
N VAL A 29 14.93 8.25 10.80
CA VAL A 29 15.55 9.54 10.53
C VAL A 29 14.72 10.26 9.47
N ASP A 30 14.20 11.43 9.82
CA ASP A 30 13.35 12.22 8.92
C ASP A 30 14.16 13.24 8.10
N ASN A 31 13.67 13.52 6.90
CA ASN A 31 14.17 14.57 5.99
C ASN A 31 15.66 14.47 5.65
N MET A 32 16.16 13.25 5.44
CA MET A 32 17.56 13.04 5.08
C MET A 32 17.79 13.29 3.59
N PRO A 33 18.78 14.15 3.20
CA PRO A 33 19.19 14.28 1.80
C PRO A 33 19.74 12.96 1.26
N PRO A 34 19.37 12.53 0.03
CA PRO A 34 19.86 11.27 -0.54
C PRO A 34 21.37 11.10 -0.52
N LYS A 35 22.12 12.15 -0.80
CA LYS A 35 23.60 12.14 -0.81
C LYS A 35 24.24 11.78 0.54
N LEU A 36 23.53 11.95 1.64
CA LEU A 36 24.03 11.62 2.98
C LEU A 36 23.71 10.19 3.40
N MET A 37 22.81 9.50 2.70
CA MET A 37 22.39 8.14 3.07
C MET A 37 23.54 7.12 3.10
N PRO A 38 24.44 7.06 2.11
CA PRO A 38 25.55 6.11 2.15
C PRO A 38 26.50 6.36 3.34
N THR A 39 26.86 7.62 3.58
CA THR A 39 27.71 8.01 4.72
C THR A 39 27.03 7.65 6.05
N PHE A 40 25.74 7.92 6.17
CA PHE A 40 24.98 7.58 7.37
C PHE A 40 24.91 6.06 7.60
N ALA A 41 24.63 5.29 6.56
CA ALA A 41 24.63 3.82 6.63
C ALA A 41 26.01 3.28 7.05
N GLN A 42 27.10 3.84 6.52
CA GLN A 42 28.46 3.47 6.88
C GLN A 42 28.74 3.74 8.37
N LEU A 43 28.30 4.89 8.90
CA LEU A 43 28.44 5.21 10.33
C LEU A 43 27.68 4.21 11.20
N LEU A 44 26.46 3.81 10.80
CA LEU A 44 25.67 2.83 11.53
C LEU A 44 26.30 1.42 11.52
N LEU A 45 26.82 0.99 10.37
CA LEU A 45 27.51 -0.30 10.22
C LEU A 45 28.76 -0.39 11.08
N ASN A 46 29.46 0.72 11.29
CA ASN A 46 30.70 0.83 12.07
C ASN A 46 30.46 1.17 13.55
N SER A 47 29.21 1.43 13.95
CA SER A 47 28.89 1.80 15.32
C SER A 47 28.95 0.58 16.26
N ARG A 48 29.33 0.81 17.53
CA ARG A 48 29.30 -0.23 18.57
C ARG A 48 27.87 -0.65 18.93
N GLU A 49 26.92 0.26 18.81
CA GLU A 49 25.48 -0.02 18.92
C GLU A 49 24.93 -0.40 17.55
N ARG A 50 24.91 -1.69 17.26
CA ARG A 50 24.29 -2.19 16.02
C ARG A 50 22.80 -1.88 16.01
N ARG A 51 22.38 -1.15 15.01
CA ARG A 51 20.97 -0.93 14.71
C ARG A 51 20.60 -1.78 13.51
N ASP A 52 19.82 -2.82 13.76
CA ASP A 52 19.48 -3.79 12.72
C ASP A 52 18.30 -3.31 11.85
N LYS A 53 17.47 -2.39 12.38
CA LYS A 53 16.29 -1.82 11.72
C LYS A 53 16.41 -0.30 11.62
N VAL A 54 16.46 0.22 10.41
CA VAL A 54 16.60 1.65 10.14
C VAL A 54 15.61 2.10 9.07
N ALA A 55 14.95 3.22 9.30
CA ALA A 55 14.08 3.86 8.32
C ALA A 55 14.53 5.30 8.06
N ILE A 56 14.68 5.66 6.80
CA ILE A 56 15.10 7.00 6.38
C ILE A 56 14.01 7.63 5.54
N VAL A 57 13.50 8.78 5.98
CA VAL A 57 12.57 9.57 5.16
C VAL A 57 13.37 10.55 4.32
N THR A 58 13.12 10.55 3.03
CA THR A 58 13.72 11.50 2.10
C THR A 58 12.68 12.29 1.33
N ASP A 59 12.98 13.54 1.12
CA ASP A 59 12.20 14.45 0.31
C ASP A 59 13.00 14.84 -0.95
N ILE A 60 12.65 14.25 -2.08
CA ILE A 60 13.35 14.42 -3.35
C ILE A 60 13.15 15.81 -3.95
N ARG A 61 12.14 16.56 -3.48
CA ARG A 61 11.76 17.88 -4.02
C ARG A 61 12.68 19.01 -3.56
N VAL A 62 13.28 18.86 -2.37
CA VAL A 62 14.07 19.91 -1.72
C VAL A 62 15.55 19.55 -1.80
N GLY A 63 16.22 20.07 -2.84
CA GLY A 63 17.68 20.01 -2.94
C GLY A 63 18.27 18.67 -3.40
N GLY A 64 17.45 17.72 -3.87
CA GLY A 64 17.92 16.47 -4.47
C GLY A 64 17.17 16.17 -5.77
N SER A 65 17.87 15.56 -6.73
CA SER A 65 17.24 14.99 -7.92
C SER A 65 16.93 13.51 -7.69
N PHE A 66 16.04 12.92 -8.51
CA PHE A 66 15.89 11.45 -8.52
C PHE A 66 17.25 10.76 -8.78
N GLY A 67 18.13 11.38 -9.59
CA GLY A 67 19.49 10.88 -9.81
C GLY A 67 20.30 10.76 -8.51
N ASP A 68 20.15 11.69 -7.58
CA ASP A 68 20.83 11.63 -6.28
C ASP A 68 20.32 10.45 -5.43
N LEU A 69 19.01 10.17 -5.46
CA LEU A 69 18.45 8.99 -4.80
C LEU A 69 18.94 7.71 -5.46
N PHE A 70 18.92 7.64 -6.79
CA PHE A 70 19.38 6.46 -7.53
C PHE A 70 20.85 6.16 -7.25
N ASN A 71 21.72 7.18 -7.26
CA ASN A 71 23.15 7.03 -6.93
C ASN A 71 23.34 6.54 -5.50
N ALA A 72 22.61 7.11 -4.53
CA ALA A 72 22.66 6.65 -3.15
C ALA A 72 22.23 5.19 -3.00
N LEU A 73 21.22 4.73 -3.75
CA LEU A 73 20.79 3.33 -3.77
C LEU A 73 21.88 2.40 -4.33
N VAL A 74 22.57 2.82 -5.38
CA VAL A 74 23.70 2.05 -5.95
C VAL A 74 24.82 1.91 -4.92
N GLU A 75 25.27 3.03 -4.33
CA GLU A 75 26.32 3.03 -3.31
C GLU A 75 25.96 2.17 -2.08
N LEU A 76 24.70 2.23 -1.62
CA LEU A 76 24.23 1.40 -0.52
C LEU A 76 24.28 -0.10 -0.86
N ARG A 77 23.94 -0.48 -2.10
CA ARG A 77 24.02 -1.88 -2.56
C ARG A 77 25.47 -2.37 -2.64
N GLU A 78 26.42 -1.52 -3.08
CA GLU A 78 27.85 -1.84 -3.07
C GLU A 78 28.39 -2.08 -1.66
N MET A 79 27.78 -1.45 -0.65
CA MET A 79 28.09 -1.67 0.77
C MET A 79 27.39 -2.91 1.37
N ASN A 80 26.83 -3.80 0.56
CA ASN A 80 25.99 -4.94 0.98
C ASN A 80 24.77 -4.52 1.83
N CYS A 81 24.29 -3.32 1.64
CA CYS A 81 23.04 -2.83 2.22
C CYS A 81 21.99 -2.77 1.11
N SER A 82 20.96 -3.63 1.19
CA SER A 82 19.88 -3.68 0.19
C SER A 82 18.67 -2.92 0.71
N PRO A 83 18.60 -1.59 0.52
CA PRO A 83 17.47 -0.80 1.01
C PRO A 83 16.17 -1.19 0.29
N LYS A 84 15.07 -1.19 1.03
CA LYS A 84 13.71 -1.29 0.50
C LYS A 84 13.09 0.10 0.40
N ILE A 85 12.43 0.39 -0.70
CA ILE A 85 11.78 1.69 -0.93
C ILE A 85 10.29 1.55 -0.62
N LEU A 86 9.81 2.37 0.31
CA LEU A 86 8.40 2.52 0.63
C LEU A 86 7.90 3.86 0.10
N PHE A 87 7.00 3.82 -0.88
CA PHE A 87 6.36 4.99 -1.45
C PHE A 87 4.99 5.22 -0.81
N VAL A 88 4.76 6.43 -0.28
CA VAL A 88 3.48 6.80 0.33
C VAL A 88 2.73 7.72 -0.62
N ASP A 89 1.56 7.26 -1.07
CA ASP A 89 0.71 7.94 -2.03
C ASP A 89 -0.64 8.34 -1.41
N ALA A 90 -1.34 9.25 -2.06
CA ALA A 90 -2.74 9.56 -1.84
C ALA A 90 -3.34 10.24 -3.07
N SER A 91 -4.66 10.13 -3.27
CA SER A 91 -5.35 10.82 -4.37
C SER A 91 -5.30 12.34 -4.20
N ASP A 92 -5.35 13.06 -5.31
CA ASP A 92 -5.23 14.53 -5.32
C ASP A 92 -6.35 15.19 -4.50
N ASP A 93 -7.58 14.68 -4.60
CA ASP A 93 -8.72 15.19 -3.83
C ASP A 93 -8.48 15.09 -2.32
N VAL A 94 -7.88 13.97 -1.88
CA VAL A 94 -7.54 13.75 -0.47
C VAL A 94 -6.40 14.67 -0.05
N LEU A 95 -5.37 14.82 -0.88
CA LEU A 95 -4.26 15.73 -0.60
C LEU A 95 -4.71 17.18 -0.49
N ILE A 96 -5.51 17.67 -1.46
CA ILE A 96 -6.07 19.01 -1.46
C ILE A 96 -6.88 19.26 -0.18
N ARG A 97 -7.72 18.29 0.21
CA ARG A 97 -8.51 18.38 1.45
C ARG A 97 -7.61 18.45 2.67
N ARG A 98 -6.60 17.58 2.80
CA ARG A 98 -5.66 17.55 3.91
C ARG A 98 -4.88 18.88 4.03
N TYR A 99 -4.47 19.47 2.92
CA TYR A 99 -3.82 20.78 2.92
C TYR A 99 -4.72 21.89 3.43
N LYS A 100 -6.01 21.89 3.04
CA LYS A 100 -7.00 22.85 3.54
C LYS A 100 -7.24 22.70 5.05
N GLU A 101 -7.36 21.47 5.53
CA GLU A 101 -7.60 21.16 6.95
C GLU A 101 -6.41 21.53 7.83
N THR A 102 -5.18 21.20 7.41
CA THR A 102 -3.97 21.42 8.20
C THR A 102 -3.40 22.81 8.08
N ARG A 103 -3.90 23.64 7.17
CA ARG A 103 -3.38 24.98 6.84
C ARG A 103 -1.88 24.98 6.52
N ARG A 104 -1.30 23.85 6.12
CA ARG A 104 0.09 23.76 5.68
C ARG A 104 0.21 24.21 4.24
N LYS A 105 1.30 24.88 3.92
CA LYS A 105 1.62 25.21 2.53
C LYS A 105 2.26 24.01 1.83
N HIS A 106 1.85 23.74 0.60
CA HIS A 106 2.53 22.75 -0.22
C HIS A 106 3.94 23.26 -0.57
N PRO A 107 5.00 22.44 -0.51
CA PRO A 107 6.37 22.89 -0.73
C PRO A 107 6.62 23.55 -2.08
N LEU A 108 5.91 23.12 -3.13
CA LEU A 108 6.01 23.69 -4.47
C LEU A 108 4.99 24.80 -4.75
N LEU A 109 4.17 25.20 -3.77
CA LEU A 109 3.05 26.14 -3.97
C LEU A 109 3.49 27.49 -4.55
N GLU A 110 4.59 28.03 -4.03
CA GLU A 110 5.10 29.34 -4.47
C GLU A 110 5.59 29.30 -5.93
N LYS A 111 6.16 28.17 -6.36
CA LYS A 111 6.62 27.95 -7.73
C LYS A 111 5.47 27.90 -8.75
N TYR A 112 4.27 27.54 -8.30
CA TYR A 112 3.08 27.41 -9.15
C TYR A 112 2.00 28.44 -8.80
N ASN A 113 2.40 29.67 -8.49
CA ASN A 113 1.53 30.85 -8.29
C ASN A 113 0.37 30.60 -7.30
N GLY A 114 0.57 29.72 -6.31
CA GLY A 114 -0.45 29.39 -5.32
C GLY A 114 -1.47 28.33 -5.76
N SER A 115 -1.32 27.75 -6.96
CA SER A 115 -2.17 26.65 -7.42
C SER A 115 -1.73 25.32 -6.80
N ILE A 116 -2.52 24.78 -5.88
CA ILE A 116 -2.22 23.50 -5.23
C ILE A 116 -2.34 22.32 -6.22
N THR A 117 -3.27 22.40 -7.16
CA THR A 117 -3.47 21.33 -8.17
C THR A 117 -2.26 21.21 -9.09
N GLU A 118 -1.73 22.36 -9.57
CA GLU A 118 -0.52 22.36 -10.40
C GLU A 118 0.72 21.92 -9.61
N ALA A 119 0.82 22.35 -8.35
CA ALA A 119 1.91 21.94 -7.47
C ALA A 119 1.92 20.42 -7.21
N LEU A 120 0.74 19.82 -7.01
CA LEU A 120 0.59 18.37 -6.85
C LEU A 120 0.91 17.61 -8.14
N ALA A 121 0.43 18.08 -9.29
CA ALA A 121 0.73 17.47 -10.59
C ALA A 121 2.24 17.45 -10.84
N ALA A 122 2.91 18.56 -10.61
CA ALA A 122 4.37 18.67 -10.75
C ALA A 122 5.11 17.78 -9.72
N GLU A 123 4.61 17.67 -8.50
CA GLU A 123 5.20 16.77 -7.50
C GLU A 123 5.10 15.31 -7.94
N ARG A 124 3.97 14.89 -8.52
CA ARG A 124 3.80 13.53 -9.06
C ARG A 124 4.81 13.23 -10.16
N GLU A 125 4.99 14.16 -11.12
CA GLU A 125 5.97 13.99 -12.19
C GLU A 125 7.40 13.83 -11.63
N ILE A 126 7.78 14.63 -10.64
CA ILE A 126 9.08 14.54 -9.98
C ILE A 126 9.27 13.19 -9.26
N LEU A 127 8.22 12.66 -8.64
CA LEU A 127 8.27 11.46 -7.81
C LEU A 127 7.96 10.16 -8.58
N GLU A 128 7.44 10.24 -9.81
CA GLU A 128 7.08 9.06 -10.62
C GLU A 128 8.23 8.06 -10.78
N PRO A 129 9.49 8.49 -11.05
CA PRO A 129 10.61 7.56 -11.12
C PRO A 129 10.87 6.83 -9.79
N ALA A 130 10.68 7.50 -8.64
CA ALA A 130 10.84 6.87 -7.34
C ALA A 130 9.71 5.88 -7.04
N LYS A 131 8.49 6.21 -7.47
CA LYS A 131 7.33 5.33 -7.36
C LYS A 131 7.50 4.06 -8.19
N SER A 132 8.03 4.18 -9.40
CA SER A 132 8.22 3.05 -10.33
C SER A 132 9.23 2.01 -9.84
N ILE A 133 10.18 2.40 -8.98
CA ILE A 133 11.18 1.49 -8.39
C ILE A 133 10.87 1.12 -6.94
N ALA A 134 9.71 1.53 -6.41
CA ALA A 134 9.34 1.24 -5.03
C ALA A 134 9.04 -0.25 -4.82
N ASP A 135 9.62 -0.82 -3.76
CA ASP A 135 9.33 -2.19 -3.32
C ASP A 135 7.95 -2.30 -2.68
N TYR A 136 7.50 -1.19 -2.05
CA TYR A 136 6.20 -1.09 -1.37
C TYR A 136 5.53 0.22 -1.70
N ILE A 137 4.22 0.18 -1.95
CA ILE A 137 3.39 1.37 -2.13
C ILE A 137 2.25 1.32 -1.12
N ILE A 138 2.03 2.44 -0.41
CA ILE A 138 0.87 2.62 0.47
C ILE A 138 0.04 3.77 -0.09
N ASP A 139 -1.17 3.47 -0.56
CA ASP A 139 -2.18 4.48 -0.86
C ASP A 139 -2.98 4.78 0.42
N SER A 140 -2.74 5.96 0.98
CA SER A 140 -3.39 6.41 2.21
C SER A 140 -4.73 7.15 1.97
N SER A 141 -5.25 7.17 0.74
CA SER A 141 -6.42 7.97 0.36
C SER A 141 -7.65 7.68 1.22
N TYR A 142 -7.85 6.42 1.55
CA TYR A 142 -9.04 5.94 2.27
C TYR A 142 -8.71 5.29 3.61
N MET A 143 -7.49 5.51 4.11
CA MET A 143 -7.05 4.96 5.38
C MET A 143 -7.21 5.98 6.50
N THR A 144 -7.76 5.54 7.63
CA THR A 144 -7.64 6.23 8.90
C THR A 144 -6.19 6.17 9.39
N PRO A 145 -5.75 7.04 10.30
CA PRO A 145 -4.42 6.94 10.91
C PRO A 145 -4.13 5.56 11.51
N THR A 146 -5.11 4.95 12.15
CA THR A 146 -4.99 3.61 12.76
C THR A 146 -4.84 2.52 11.69
N GLU A 147 -5.61 2.58 10.62
CA GLU A 147 -5.51 1.62 9.52
C GLU A 147 -4.16 1.73 8.81
N CYS A 148 -3.66 2.95 8.58
CA CYS A 148 -2.32 3.17 8.03
C CYS A 148 -1.23 2.58 8.93
N LYS A 149 -1.30 2.82 10.25
CA LYS A 149 -0.38 2.24 11.24
C LYS A 149 -0.41 0.71 11.19
N ASN A 150 -1.60 0.11 11.26
CA ASN A 150 -1.74 -1.34 11.21
C ASN A 150 -1.16 -1.92 9.91
N ARG A 151 -1.40 -1.27 8.78
CA ARG A 151 -0.87 -1.67 7.49
C ARG A 151 0.66 -1.69 7.47
N VAL A 152 1.31 -0.63 8.01
CA VAL A 152 2.77 -0.55 8.11
C VAL A 152 3.31 -1.65 9.04
N CYS A 153 2.68 -1.83 10.21
CA CYS A 153 3.09 -2.87 11.16
C CYS A 153 3.00 -4.27 10.54
N GLU A 154 1.91 -4.57 9.83
CA GLU A 154 1.73 -5.84 9.12
C GLU A 154 2.80 -6.09 8.04
N MET A 155 3.22 -5.02 7.34
CA MET A 155 4.24 -5.11 6.29
C MET A 155 5.65 -5.38 6.83
N PHE A 156 6.00 -4.80 7.99
CA PHE A 156 7.37 -4.75 8.48
C PHE A 156 7.61 -5.46 9.81
N MET A 157 6.55 -5.97 10.47
CA MET A 157 6.76 -6.86 11.62
C MET A 157 7.35 -8.19 11.14
N GLU A 158 8.44 -8.59 11.80
CA GLU A 158 9.11 -9.85 11.46
C GLU A 158 8.17 -11.03 11.72
N ASN A 159 7.76 -11.67 10.64
CA ASN A 159 7.31 -13.05 10.71
C ASN A 159 8.49 -13.95 10.32
N PRO A 160 8.78 -15.02 11.09
CA PRO A 160 9.97 -15.85 10.88
C PRO A 160 9.97 -16.65 9.57
N ARG A 161 9.02 -16.42 8.70
CA ARG A 161 8.94 -17.03 7.38
C ARG A 161 8.97 -15.92 6.33
N ASN A 162 9.90 -16.00 5.40
CA ASN A 162 9.97 -15.18 4.17
C ASN A 162 8.76 -15.44 3.24
N ALA A 163 7.55 -15.41 3.78
CA ALA A 163 6.33 -15.65 3.04
C ALA A 163 5.83 -14.34 2.42
N LEU A 164 5.44 -14.40 1.16
CA LEU A 164 4.74 -13.34 0.46
C LEU A 164 3.54 -12.87 1.29
N LYS A 165 3.52 -11.59 1.64
CA LYS A 165 2.38 -10.98 2.34
C LYS A 165 1.33 -10.61 1.31
N VAL A 166 0.13 -11.15 1.43
CA VAL A 166 -0.95 -10.88 0.49
C VAL A 166 -2.03 -10.04 1.15
N HIS A 167 -2.38 -8.92 0.53
CA HIS A 167 -3.42 -8.04 1.00
C HIS A 167 -4.62 -8.07 0.06
N CYS A 168 -5.72 -8.64 0.52
CA CYS A 168 -6.99 -8.64 -0.19
C CYS A 168 -7.77 -7.37 0.15
N ILE A 169 -8.17 -6.59 -0.86
CA ILE A 169 -8.95 -5.36 -0.68
C ILE A 169 -10.30 -5.53 -1.37
N SER A 170 -11.40 -5.36 -0.65
CA SER A 170 -12.70 -5.17 -1.30
C SER A 170 -12.99 -3.69 -1.49
N PHE A 171 -13.49 -3.30 -2.67
CA PHE A 171 -13.79 -1.92 -2.98
C PHE A 171 -15.03 -1.75 -3.84
N GLY A 172 -15.55 -0.51 -3.91
CA GLY A 172 -16.61 -0.11 -4.80
C GLY A 172 -16.08 0.73 -5.95
N PHE A 173 -16.33 0.33 -7.20
CA PHE A 173 -15.98 1.13 -8.37
C PHE A 173 -16.53 2.55 -8.32
N LYS A 174 -17.66 2.75 -7.65
CA LYS A 174 -18.25 4.07 -7.40
C LYS A 174 -17.27 5.02 -6.67
N TYR A 175 -16.34 4.50 -5.90
CA TYR A 175 -15.39 5.25 -5.09
C TYR A 175 -13.96 5.22 -5.65
N GLY A 176 -13.79 4.76 -6.89
CA GLY A 176 -12.49 4.62 -7.54
C GLY A 176 -11.76 3.32 -7.21
N ILE A 177 -10.80 2.98 -8.03
CA ILE A 177 -9.94 1.81 -7.90
C ILE A 177 -8.84 2.13 -6.88
N PRO A 178 -8.44 1.19 -5.99
CA PRO A 178 -7.26 1.37 -5.15
C PRO A 178 -6.00 1.48 -6.01
N ASN A 179 -5.16 2.49 -5.75
CA ASN A 179 -3.99 2.78 -6.59
C ASN A 179 -2.81 1.84 -6.34
N ASP A 180 -2.85 1.09 -5.25
CA ASP A 180 -1.82 0.13 -4.82
C ASP A 180 -2.10 -1.31 -5.24
N SER A 181 -3.10 -1.52 -6.12
CA SER A 181 -3.50 -2.86 -6.58
C SER A 181 -2.51 -3.45 -7.57
N ASP A 182 -1.98 -4.63 -7.29
CA ASP A 182 -1.21 -5.43 -8.25
C ASP A 182 -2.14 -6.26 -9.15
N LEU A 183 -3.17 -6.88 -8.56
CA LEU A 183 -4.21 -7.62 -9.27
C LEU A 183 -5.58 -7.03 -8.96
N LEU A 184 -6.42 -6.91 -9.99
CA LEU A 184 -7.76 -6.34 -9.84
C LEU A 184 -8.78 -7.23 -10.52
N PHE A 185 -9.82 -7.59 -9.77
CA PHE A 185 -10.93 -8.41 -10.25
C PHE A 185 -12.27 -7.69 -10.11
N ASP A 186 -13.02 -7.68 -11.19
CA ASP A 186 -14.36 -7.12 -11.25
C ASP A 186 -15.41 -8.22 -11.09
N VAL A 187 -16.19 -8.15 -10.00
CA VAL A 187 -17.28 -9.11 -9.72
C VAL A 187 -18.66 -8.51 -9.97
N ARG A 188 -18.79 -7.43 -10.75
CA ARG A 188 -20.09 -6.82 -11.10
C ARG A 188 -20.93 -7.67 -12.03
N CYS A 189 -20.30 -8.60 -12.77
CA CYS A 189 -20.99 -9.58 -13.62
C CYS A 189 -21.89 -10.54 -12.87
N LEU A 190 -21.74 -10.67 -11.54
CA LEU A 190 -22.51 -11.57 -10.71
C LEU A 190 -23.83 -10.93 -10.22
N PRO A 191 -24.86 -11.74 -9.90
CA PRO A 191 -26.12 -11.27 -9.34
C PRO A 191 -25.94 -10.36 -8.14
N ASN A 192 -26.71 -9.28 -8.07
CA ASN A 192 -26.50 -8.22 -7.09
C ASN A 192 -27.46 -8.33 -5.91
N PRO A 193 -26.98 -8.60 -4.69
CA PRO A 193 -27.81 -8.68 -3.47
C PRO A 193 -28.58 -7.39 -3.18
N PHE A 194 -28.13 -6.24 -3.68
CA PHE A 194 -28.79 -4.95 -3.47
C PHE A 194 -30.26 -4.92 -3.94
N TYR A 195 -30.61 -5.75 -4.93
CA TYR A 195 -31.99 -5.83 -5.44
C TYR A 195 -32.90 -6.76 -4.62
N VAL A 196 -32.36 -7.39 -3.58
CA VAL A 196 -33.12 -8.20 -2.62
C VAL A 196 -33.35 -7.38 -1.36
N SER A 197 -34.60 -7.06 -1.04
CA SER A 197 -34.93 -6.11 0.05
C SER A 197 -34.34 -6.51 1.40
N GLU A 198 -34.36 -7.82 1.71
CA GLU A 198 -33.83 -8.36 2.96
C GLU A 198 -32.30 -8.33 3.04
N LEU A 199 -31.59 -8.21 1.90
CA LEU A 199 -30.12 -8.26 1.84
C LEU A 199 -29.50 -6.88 1.64
N LYS A 200 -30.28 -5.89 1.24
CA LYS A 200 -29.82 -4.57 0.85
C LYS A 200 -28.99 -3.87 1.92
N GLU A 201 -29.42 -3.96 3.17
CA GLU A 201 -28.76 -3.29 4.31
C GLU A 201 -27.65 -4.13 4.95
N HIS A 202 -27.58 -5.42 4.62
CA HIS A 202 -26.55 -6.32 5.10
C HIS A 202 -25.23 -6.16 4.35
N THR A 203 -24.17 -6.78 4.84
CA THR A 203 -22.84 -6.76 4.24
C THR A 203 -22.43 -8.15 3.76
N GLY A 204 -21.42 -8.21 2.89
CA GLY A 204 -20.88 -9.49 2.42
C GLY A 204 -20.18 -10.35 3.48
N LEU A 205 -19.99 -9.85 4.71
CA LEU A 205 -19.52 -10.64 5.85
C LEU A 205 -20.62 -11.46 6.51
N GLU A 206 -21.88 -11.10 6.25
CA GLU A 206 -23.04 -11.75 6.86
C GLU A 206 -23.49 -12.95 6.03
N ALA A 207 -23.80 -14.06 6.71
CA ALA A 207 -24.15 -15.33 6.09
C ALA A 207 -25.25 -15.21 5.01
N PRO A 208 -26.38 -14.47 5.22
CA PRO A 208 -27.43 -14.36 4.20
C PRO A 208 -26.93 -13.78 2.87
N VAL A 209 -26.00 -12.79 2.92
CA VAL A 209 -25.41 -12.18 1.71
C VAL A 209 -24.40 -13.14 1.09
N LYS A 210 -23.54 -13.78 1.90
CA LYS A 210 -22.55 -14.76 1.41
C LYS A 210 -23.26 -15.91 0.69
N ASP A 211 -24.29 -16.47 1.30
CA ASP A 211 -25.07 -17.58 0.74
C ASP A 211 -25.78 -17.18 -0.55
N TYR A 212 -26.37 -15.98 -0.59
CA TYR A 212 -26.99 -15.47 -1.81
C TYR A 212 -25.99 -15.29 -2.95
N VAL A 213 -24.79 -14.74 -2.68
CA VAL A 213 -23.77 -14.53 -3.70
C VAL A 213 -23.23 -15.86 -4.22
N LEU A 214 -22.97 -16.82 -3.33
CA LEU A 214 -22.32 -18.07 -3.69
C LEU A 214 -23.27 -19.18 -4.14
N LYS A 215 -24.61 -18.98 -4.10
CA LYS A 215 -25.57 -19.98 -4.60
C LYS A 215 -25.55 -20.15 -6.12
N TRP A 216 -25.04 -19.17 -6.86
CA TRP A 216 -25.04 -19.14 -8.31
C TRP A 216 -23.85 -19.89 -8.90
N GLU A 217 -24.08 -20.69 -9.94
CA GLU A 217 -23.03 -21.46 -10.61
C GLU A 217 -21.92 -20.54 -11.17
N GLU A 218 -22.30 -19.37 -11.71
CA GLU A 218 -21.36 -18.38 -12.22
C GLU A 218 -20.45 -17.83 -11.12
N ALA A 219 -20.98 -17.62 -9.91
CA ALA A 219 -20.19 -17.15 -8.78
C ALA A 219 -19.24 -18.23 -8.26
N GLN A 220 -19.69 -19.49 -8.19
CA GLN A 220 -18.87 -20.63 -7.81
C GLN A 220 -17.77 -20.86 -8.85
N GLY A 221 -18.13 -20.81 -10.14
CA GLY A 221 -17.16 -20.94 -11.24
C GLY A 221 -16.10 -19.84 -11.23
N LEU A 222 -16.50 -18.59 -10.98
CA LEU A 222 -15.55 -17.47 -10.86
C LEU A 222 -14.66 -17.65 -9.64
N ALA A 223 -15.21 -18.03 -8.49
CA ALA A 223 -14.45 -18.29 -7.27
C ALA A 223 -13.39 -19.37 -7.48
N ALA A 224 -13.77 -20.50 -8.09
CA ALA A 224 -12.83 -21.57 -8.40
C ALA A 224 -11.69 -21.11 -9.32
N LYS A 225 -12.01 -20.37 -10.39
CA LYS A 225 -11.00 -19.84 -11.33
C LYS A 225 -10.06 -18.85 -10.67
N LEU A 226 -10.56 -18.02 -9.77
CA LEU A 226 -9.71 -17.08 -9.03
C LEU A 226 -8.79 -17.80 -8.05
N CYS A 227 -9.27 -18.85 -7.38
CA CYS A 227 -8.44 -19.69 -6.52
C CYS A 227 -7.34 -20.39 -7.32
N ASP A 228 -7.69 -21.05 -8.43
CA ASP A 228 -6.72 -21.70 -9.34
C ASP A 228 -5.66 -20.72 -9.84
N LEU A 229 -6.08 -19.48 -10.17
CA LEU A 229 -5.15 -18.44 -10.59
C LEU A 229 -4.19 -18.05 -9.46
N MET A 230 -4.67 -17.99 -8.22
CA MET A 230 -3.80 -17.71 -7.07
C MET A 230 -2.83 -18.86 -6.81
N ASP A 231 -3.28 -20.12 -6.93
CA ASP A 231 -2.42 -21.31 -6.82
C ASP A 231 -1.26 -21.26 -7.83
N TYR A 232 -1.52 -20.73 -9.02
CA TYR A 232 -0.51 -20.57 -10.06
C TYR A 232 0.40 -19.35 -9.85
N LEU A 233 -0.15 -18.20 -9.50
CA LEU A 233 0.60 -16.93 -9.42
C LEU A 233 1.45 -16.79 -8.15
N ILE A 234 0.98 -17.28 -6.99
CA ILE A 234 1.69 -17.15 -5.71
C ILE A 234 3.11 -17.74 -5.76
N PRO A 235 3.33 -18.96 -6.28
CA PRO A 235 4.68 -19.50 -6.45
C PRO A 235 5.58 -18.65 -7.36
N LEU A 236 5.01 -18.03 -8.41
CA LEU A 236 5.76 -17.19 -9.34
C LEU A 236 6.21 -15.90 -8.68
N TYR A 237 5.33 -15.23 -7.93
CA TYR A 237 5.67 -14.02 -7.16
C TYR A 237 6.70 -14.31 -6.06
N ASN A 238 6.60 -15.45 -5.39
CA ASN A 238 7.62 -15.89 -4.44
C ASN A 238 8.99 -16.09 -5.11
N LYS A 239 9.01 -16.69 -6.30
CA LYS A 239 10.25 -16.92 -7.08
C LYS A 239 10.87 -15.61 -7.58
N GLU A 240 10.04 -14.64 -7.92
CA GLU A 240 10.48 -13.28 -8.29
C GLU A 240 11.08 -12.52 -7.10
N GLY A 241 10.77 -12.94 -5.87
CA GLY A 241 11.21 -12.26 -4.65
C GLY A 241 10.28 -11.12 -4.23
N LYS A 242 9.04 -11.11 -4.73
CA LYS A 242 8.03 -10.12 -4.34
C LYS A 242 7.68 -10.32 -2.86
N SER A 243 7.81 -9.25 -2.08
CA SER A 243 7.58 -9.27 -0.63
C SER A 243 6.11 -9.02 -0.26
N GLN A 244 5.37 -8.36 -1.15
CA GLN A 244 3.96 -8.01 -0.96
C GLN A 244 3.19 -8.13 -2.27
N LEU A 245 1.94 -8.61 -2.17
CA LEU A 245 0.97 -8.65 -3.28
C LEU A 245 -0.35 -8.05 -2.81
N VAL A 246 -0.87 -7.09 -3.56
CA VAL A 246 -2.18 -6.47 -3.29
C VAL A 246 -3.20 -6.96 -4.32
N ILE A 247 -4.22 -7.66 -3.84
CA ILE A 247 -5.31 -8.20 -4.67
C ILE A 247 -6.59 -7.43 -4.36
N SER A 248 -7.10 -6.70 -5.33
CA SER A 248 -8.31 -5.90 -5.18
C SER A 248 -9.50 -6.52 -5.89
N VAL A 249 -10.61 -6.63 -5.19
CA VAL A 249 -11.88 -7.13 -5.73
C VAL A 249 -12.92 -6.03 -5.70
N GLY A 250 -13.49 -5.68 -6.86
CA GLY A 250 -14.43 -4.57 -7.01
C GLY A 250 -15.85 -5.00 -7.36
N CYS A 251 -16.84 -4.42 -6.65
CA CYS A 251 -18.22 -4.40 -7.10
C CYS A 251 -18.73 -2.96 -7.20
N THR A 252 -20.01 -2.72 -7.46
CA THR A 252 -20.53 -1.34 -7.64
C THR A 252 -20.32 -0.46 -6.41
N GLY A 253 -20.79 -0.90 -5.25
CA GLY A 253 -20.74 -0.13 -4.00
C GLY A 253 -19.71 -0.60 -2.98
N GLY A 254 -19.05 -1.73 -3.18
CA GLY A 254 -18.03 -2.24 -2.23
C GLY A 254 -18.58 -2.92 -0.98
N ARG A 255 -19.92 -3.16 -0.88
CA ARG A 255 -20.58 -3.64 0.34
C ARG A 255 -20.91 -5.14 0.36
N HIS A 256 -21.23 -5.73 -0.80
CA HIS A 256 -21.74 -7.10 -0.90
C HIS A 256 -20.75 -8.05 -1.60
N ARG A 257 -20.85 -8.18 -2.94
CA ARG A 257 -20.12 -9.16 -3.75
C ARG A 257 -18.60 -9.10 -3.59
N SER A 258 -18.03 -7.90 -3.64
CA SER A 258 -16.58 -7.71 -3.48
C SER A 258 -16.09 -8.12 -2.10
N VAL A 259 -16.89 -7.90 -1.05
CA VAL A 259 -16.58 -8.31 0.32
C VAL A 259 -16.52 -9.84 0.42
N VAL A 260 -17.53 -10.54 -0.13
CA VAL A 260 -17.59 -12.01 -0.16
C VAL A 260 -16.35 -12.57 -0.87
N PHE A 261 -16.02 -12.06 -2.05
CA PHE A 261 -14.90 -12.58 -2.84
C PHE A 261 -13.54 -12.25 -2.26
N ALA A 262 -13.34 -11.05 -1.68
CA ALA A 262 -12.10 -10.71 -0.98
C ALA A 262 -11.87 -11.60 0.24
N GLN A 263 -12.94 -11.91 0.98
CA GLN A 263 -12.90 -12.81 2.12
C GLN A 263 -12.57 -14.26 1.67
N LEU A 264 -13.20 -14.73 0.59
CA LEU A 264 -12.95 -16.04 0.01
C LEU A 264 -11.49 -16.20 -0.44
N LEU A 265 -10.95 -15.20 -1.14
CA LEU A 265 -9.55 -15.21 -1.56
C LEU A 265 -8.61 -15.23 -0.35
N LYS A 266 -8.87 -14.44 0.67
CA LYS A 266 -8.09 -14.45 1.91
C LYS A 266 -8.10 -15.83 2.57
N GLU A 267 -9.26 -16.47 2.70
CA GLU A 267 -9.40 -17.80 3.28
C GLU A 267 -8.66 -18.89 2.44
N HIS A 268 -8.64 -18.73 1.12
CA HIS A 268 -7.90 -19.62 0.23
C HIS A 268 -6.38 -19.43 0.37
N LEU A 269 -5.92 -18.18 0.39
CA LEU A 269 -4.51 -17.83 0.54
C LEU A 269 -3.92 -18.28 1.90
N ASP A 270 -4.72 -18.23 2.97
CA ASP A 270 -4.32 -18.79 4.26
C ASP A 270 -4.04 -20.30 4.18
N LYS A 271 -4.88 -21.04 3.43
CA LYS A 271 -4.68 -22.50 3.22
C LYS A 271 -3.42 -22.80 2.41
N LEU A 272 -3.00 -21.88 1.53
CA LEU A 272 -1.73 -21.96 0.80
C LEU A 272 -0.51 -21.61 1.68
N GLY A 273 -0.73 -21.25 2.94
CA GLY A 273 0.34 -20.85 3.87
C GLY A 273 0.87 -19.43 3.65
N CYS A 274 0.17 -18.60 2.89
CA CYS A 274 0.48 -17.19 2.77
C CYS A 274 0.11 -16.45 4.05
N ILE A 275 0.76 -15.31 4.30
CA ILE A 275 0.31 -14.36 5.30
C ILE A 275 -0.69 -13.44 4.62
N ALA A 276 -2.00 -13.80 4.70
CA ALA A 276 -3.04 -13.04 4.04
C ALA A 276 -3.83 -12.16 5.02
N THR A 277 -4.06 -10.91 4.63
CA THR A 277 -4.95 -9.98 5.33
C THR A 277 -6.06 -9.53 4.40
N VAL A 278 -7.18 -9.08 4.97
CA VAL A 278 -8.30 -8.53 4.20
C VAL A 278 -8.71 -7.17 4.75
N HIS A 279 -8.95 -6.23 3.83
CA HIS A 279 -9.47 -4.90 4.16
C HIS A 279 -10.69 -4.58 3.29
N HIS A 280 -11.79 -4.15 3.94
CA HIS A 280 -13.03 -3.79 3.25
C HIS A 280 -13.17 -2.27 3.20
N ARG A 281 -12.55 -1.66 2.16
CA ARG A 281 -12.39 -0.20 2.03
C ARG A 281 -13.70 0.59 2.09
N ASP A 282 -14.74 0.09 1.41
CA ASP A 282 -15.98 0.85 1.19
C ASP A 282 -17.23 0.20 1.82
N MET A 283 -17.05 -0.83 2.64
CA MET A 283 -18.18 -1.62 3.18
C MET A 283 -19.13 -0.79 4.05
N LYS A 284 -18.63 0.25 4.72
CA LYS A 284 -19.40 1.10 5.64
C LYS A 284 -19.88 2.42 5.02
N LYS A 285 -19.69 2.61 3.69
CA LYS A 285 -20.06 3.85 2.98
C LYS A 285 -21.48 3.80 2.41
#